data_ec7d5a3af9e0696472d04a552b3506eb
#
_entry.id   ec7d5a3af9e0696472d04a552b3506eb
#
_cell.length_a   1.000
_cell.length_b   1.000
_cell.length_c   1.000
_cell.angle_alpha   90.00
_cell.angle_beta   90.00
_cell.angle_gamma   90.00
#
_symmetry.space_group_name_H-M   'P 1'
#
loop_
_entity.id
_entity.type
_entity.pdbx_description
1 polymer ?
#
loop_
_entity_poly.entity_id
_entity_poly.type
_entity_poly.pdbx_seq_one_letter_code
_entity_poly.pdbx_strand_id
1 'polypeptide(L)'
;NTIRVVPTPPKTKFSKVWEKNCTDLGLASRNNTGLAIYGQYLAVQEYNGPIYLYDMKTGAAVKTIDAARSFMMKARTDDAGHLITSRENIYGAGFMVFYYSEADQEHKLLLDYTAGDGCPGDLGYNMSVAGDVTSGTAYIYGTGPNDMTIYYWKLQDGQLVTPANQPNKLRYGPAGSSWTAAPAIQRASLADDSDHYISYTKWVNGNSDEALKSRFNIFTTSMEVTALNAAAHEYRLLGFNVFKVENDTYLALNDQGADQWAGGGATLKVFDITNTSKMELGPDDDGYGDFCVFTSDMSAWGQNYFSWGDVAVYKEATSTGYDVYICL
;
A
#
# COMPACT_ATOMS: atom_id res chain seq x y z
N ASN A 1 -21.82 -42.98 19.94
CA ASN A 1 -21.18 -41.65 19.95
C ASN A 1 -21.41 -41.03 18.59
N THR A 2 -22.35 -40.12 18.50
CA THR A 2 -22.60 -39.35 17.24
C THR A 2 -21.73 -38.11 17.30
N ILE A 3 -20.74 -38.05 16.42
CA ILE A 3 -19.94 -36.82 16.21
C ILE A 3 -20.83 -35.88 15.40
N ARG A 4 -21.28 -34.80 15.99
CA ARG A 4 -21.98 -33.73 15.30
C ARG A 4 -20.93 -32.83 14.69
N VAL A 5 -20.69 -32.98 13.39
CA VAL A 5 -19.92 -32.00 12.63
C VAL A 5 -20.80 -30.76 12.50
N VAL A 6 -20.49 -29.74 13.28
CA VAL A 6 -21.07 -28.41 13.06
C VAL A 6 -20.28 -27.79 11.94
N PRO A 7 -20.89 -27.44 10.79
CA PRO A 7 -20.18 -26.70 9.76
C PRO A 7 -19.65 -25.42 10.39
N THR A 8 -18.37 -25.21 10.35
CA THR A 8 -17.79 -23.90 10.69
C THR A 8 -18.36 -22.91 9.68
N PRO A 9 -19.06 -21.86 10.11
CA PRO A 9 -19.48 -20.83 9.17
C PRO A 9 -18.26 -20.29 8.43
N PRO A 10 -18.39 -19.88 7.16
CA PRO A 10 -17.28 -19.27 6.45
C PRO A 10 -16.73 -18.14 7.29
N LYS A 11 -15.41 -18.17 7.54
CA LYS A 11 -14.72 -17.24 8.46
C LYS A 11 -14.92 -15.76 8.06
N THR A 12 -15.19 -15.51 6.79
CA THR A 12 -15.30 -14.18 6.23
C THR A 12 -16.41 -14.10 5.20
N LYS A 13 -17.25 -13.08 5.29
CA LYS A 13 -18.25 -12.77 4.29
C LYS A 13 -17.96 -11.36 3.76
N PHE A 14 -17.64 -11.27 2.49
CA PHE A 14 -17.44 -9.98 1.81
C PHE A 14 -18.73 -9.47 1.20
N SER A 15 -18.93 -8.15 1.26
CA SER A 15 -20.01 -7.47 0.56
C SER A 15 -19.53 -6.09 0.13
N LYS A 16 -19.96 -5.65 -1.06
CA LYS A 16 -19.72 -4.29 -1.51
C LYS A 16 -20.57 -3.33 -0.67
N VAL A 17 -19.95 -2.36 -0.01
CA VAL A 17 -20.64 -1.33 0.77
C VAL A 17 -21.08 -0.20 -0.15
N TRP A 18 -20.15 0.32 -0.96
CA TRP A 18 -20.43 1.29 -2.00
C TRP A 18 -19.36 1.24 -3.10
N GLU A 19 -19.69 1.82 -4.23
CA GLU A 19 -18.80 2.02 -5.37
C GLU A 19 -19.11 3.36 -6.00
N LYS A 20 -18.10 4.17 -6.26
CA LYS A 20 -18.24 5.47 -6.92
C LYS A 20 -17.06 5.71 -7.85
N ASN A 21 -17.31 6.30 -8.98
CA ASN A 21 -16.24 6.74 -9.87
C ASN A 21 -15.68 8.11 -9.43
N CYS A 22 -14.50 8.46 -9.93
CA CYS A 22 -13.86 9.72 -9.59
C CYS A 22 -14.75 10.95 -9.87
N THR A 23 -15.52 10.93 -10.96
CA THR A 23 -16.44 12.03 -11.31
C THR A 23 -17.53 12.19 -10.25
N ASP A 24 -18.13 11.08 -9.79
CA ASP A 24 -19.16 11.10 -8.75
C ASP A 24 -18.61 11.57 -7.39
N LEU A 25 -17.33 11.37 -7.17
CA LEU A 25 -16.62 11.85 -5.99
C LEU A 25 -16.12 13.30 -6.16
N GLY A 26 -16.26 13.90 -7.31
CA GLY A 26 -15.72 15.21 -7.60
C GLY A 26 -14.20 15.26 -7.76
N LEU A 27 -13.58 14.11 -7.99
CA LEU A 27 -12.14 13.96 -8.17
C LEU A 27 -11.76 14.08 -9.64
N ALA A 28 -10.58 14.62 -9.92
CA ALA A 28 -10.02 14.59 -11.26
C ALA A 28 -9.68 13.13 -11.63
N SER A 29 -10.13 12.68 -12.79
CA SER A 29 -9.73 11.38 -13.31
C SER A 29 -8.22 11.34 -13.50
N ARG A 30 -7.55 10.30 -13.03
CA ARG A 30 -6.10 10.00 -13.18
C ARG A 30 -5.13 10.62 -12.17
N ASN A 31 -5.60 11.42 -11.21
CA ASN A 31 -4.70 12.08 -10.28
C ASN A 31 -4.82 11.59 -8.83
N ASN A 32 -5.58 10.53 -8.59
CA ASN A 32 -5.74 10.01 -7.23
C ASN A 32 -4.66 8.98 -6.96
N THR A 33 -3.74 9.32 -6.07
CA THR A 33 -2.47 8.61 -5.96
C THR A 33 -2.25 7.94 -4.61
N GLY A 34 -3.05 8.23 -3.61
CA GLY A 34 -2.92 7.65 -2.29
C GLY A 34 -4.25 7.52 -1.56
N LEU A 35 -4.41 6.41 -0.85
CA LEU A 35 -5.53 6.15 0.03
C LEU A 35 -5.04 5.98 1.47
N ALA A 36 -5.75 6.58 2.41
CA ALA A 36 -5.50 6.42 3.84
C ALA A 36 -6.81 6.40 4.62
N ILE A 37 -6.78 5.83 5.80
CA ILE A 37 -7.87 5.97 6.77
C ILE A 37 -7.49 7.08 7.74
N TYR A 38 -8.41 8.01 7.96
CA TYR A 38 -8.22 9.12 8.88
C TYR A 38 -9.45 9.28 9.78
N GLY A 39 -9.37 8.72 10.97
CA GLY A 39 -10.51 8.56 11.84
C GLY A 39 -11.57 7.66 11.17
N GLN A 40 -12.77 8.19 10.96
CA GLN A 40 -13.87 7.50 10.27
C GLN A 40 -13.94 7.78 8.77
N TYR A 41 -12.92 8.45 8.22
CA TYR A 41 -12.92 8.92 6.84
C TYR A 41 -11.95 8.13 5.97
N LEU A 42 -12.33 7.92 4.72
CA LEU A 42 -11.41 7.60 3.65
C LEU A 42 -10.78 8.90 3.15
N ALA A 43 -9.48 9.02 3.29
CA ALA A 43 -8.69 10.13 2.74
C ALA A 43 -8.14 9.73 1.37
N VAL A 44 -8.40 10.55 0.36
CA VAL A 44 -7.90 10.38 -1.01
C VAL A 44 -6.97 11.54 -1.34
N GLN A 45 -5.70 11.23 -1.54
CA GLN A 45 -4.71 12.22 -1.98
C GLN A 45 -4.80 12.41 -3.49
N GLU A 46 -5.03 13.62 -3.92
CA GLU A 46 -4.88 14.01 -5.32
C GLU A 46 -3.42 14.39 -5.61
N TYR A 47 -2.87 13.88 -6.71
CA TYR A 47 -1.52 14.27 -7.13
C TYR A 47 -1.43 15.79 -7.36
N ASN A 48 -0.49 16.41 -6.68
CA ASN A 48 -0.29 17.86 -6.69
C ASN A 48 -1.54 18.67 -6.30
N GLY A 49 -2.47 18.05 -5.58
CA GLY A 49 -3.74 18.59 -5.19
C GLY A 49 -4.05 18.37 -3.70
N PRO A 50 -5.26 18.71 -3.27
CA PRO A 50 -5.70 18.55 -1.91
C PRO A 50 -5.94 17.08 -1.53
N ILE A 51 -6.28 16.85 -0.28
CA ILE A 51 -6.74 15.58 0.26
C ILE A 51 -8.25 15.69 0.45
N TYR A 52 -8.98 14.79 -0.18
CA TYR A 52 -10.43 14.70 -0.04
C TYR A 52 -10.80 13.70 1.03
N LEU A 53 -11.70 14.06 1.93
CA LEU A 53 -12.23 13.18 2.96
C LEU A 53 -13.66 12.75 2.61
N TYR A 54 -13.88 11.45 2.60
CA TYR A 54 -15.19 10.83 2.40
C TYR A 54 -15.57 10.01 3.61
N ASP A 55 -16.85 10.02 3.96
CA ASP A 55 -17.37 9.07 4.94
C ASP A 55 -17.14 7.65 4.43
N MET A 56 -16.43 6.85 5.20
CA MET A 56 -15.97 5.53 4.76
C MET A 56 -17.12 4.54 4.51
N LYS A 57 -18.24 4.69 5.25
CA LYS A 57 -19.39 3.77 5.18
C LYS A 57 -20.36 4.14 4.04
N THR A 58 -20.38 5.39 3.61
CA THR A 58 -21.36 5.88 2.63
C THR A 58 -20.75 6.46 1.36
N GLY A 59 -19.45 6.75 1.38
CA GLY A 59 -18.77 7.47 0.30
C GLY A 59 -19.26 8.91 0.13
N ALA A 60 -19.94 9.49 1.13
CA ALA A 60 -20.37 10.88 1.06
C ALA A 60 -19.15 11.82 1.26
N ALA A 61 -19.05 12.85 0.43
CA ALA A 61 -18.03 13.87 0.60
C ALA A 61 -18.22 14.62 1.94
N VAL A 62 -17.15 14.79 2.70
CA VAL A 62 -17.18 15.44 4.02
C VAL A 62 -16.49 16.79 3.97
N LYS A 63 -15.22 16.80 3.57
CA LYS A 63 -14.42 18.02 3.44
C LYS A 63 -13.15 17.79 2.66
N THR A 64 -12.43 18.88 2.43
CA THR A 64 -11.11 18.89 1.78
C THR A 64 -10.09 19.44 2.75
N ILE A 65 -8.89 18.89 2.76
CA ILE A 65 -7.72 19.37 3.48
C ILE A 65 -6.72 19.89 2.44
N ASP A 66 -6.17 21.06 2.65
CA ASP A 66 -5.20 21.63 1.73
C ASP A 66 -3.91 20.81 1.73
N ALA A 67 -3.31 20.71 0.54
CA ALA A 67 -2.03 20.03 0.38
C ALA A 67 -0.92 20.76 1.15
N ALA A 68 -0.09 20.03 1.87
CA ALA A 68 1.04 20.61 2.61
C ALA A 68 2.04 21.32 1.69
N ARG A 69 2.24 20.79 0.47
CA ARG A 69 3.15 21.31 -0.56
C ARG A 69 2.65 20.92 -1.96
N SER A 70 3.33 21.43 -2.99
CA SER A 70 3.20 20.90 -4.36
C SER A 70 3.82 19.51 -4.49
N PHE A 71 3.38 18.75 -5.47
CA PHE A 71 3.86 17.37 -5.77
C PHE A 71 3.60 16.36 -4.65
N MET A 72 2.53 16.58 -3.87
CA MET A 72 2.06 15.55 -2.94
C MET A 72 1.63 14.32 -3.71
N MET A 73 2.05 13.13 -3.24
CA MET A 73 1.90 11.89 -3.99
C MET A 73 1.13 10.81 -3.23
N LYS A 74 1.51 10.52 -2.00
CA LYS A 74 0.91 9.40 -1.25
C LYS A 74 0.28 9.85 0.06
N ALA A 75 -0.76 9.12 0.44
CA ALA A 75 -1.36 9.17 1.77
C ALA A 75 -1.31 7.80 2.42
N ARG A 76 -1.06 7.76 3.71
CA ARG A 76 -1.02 6.55 4.55
C ARG A 76 -1.59 6.86 5.92
N THR A 77 -1.94 5.81 6.64
CA THR A 77 -2.29 5.87 8.06
C THR A 77 -1.17 5.24 8.85
N ASP A 78 -0.73 5.88 9.93
CA ASP A 78 0.16 5.26 10.89
C ASP A 78 -0.61 4.40 11.92
N ASP A 79 0.08 3.70 12.82
CA ASP A 79 -0.55 2.81 13.78
C ASP A 79 -1.40 3.54 14.84
N ALA A 80 -1.23 4.85 14.98
CA ALA A 80 -2.04 5.69 15.86
C ALA A 80 -3.24 6.36 15.18
N GLY A 81 -3.39 6.16 13.86
CA GLY A 81 -4.49 6.73 13.07
C GLY A 81 -4.22 8.13 12.52
N HIS A 82 -2.98 8.60 12.58
CA HIS A 82 -2.63 9.87 11.95
C HIS A 82 -2.59 9.74 10.43
N LEU A 83 -3.00 10.80 9.74
CA LEU A 83 -2.86 10.90 8.30
C LEU A 83 -1.44 11.33 7.95
N ILE A 84 -0.73 10.51 7.22
CA ILE A 84 0.64 10.75 6.76
C ILE A 84 0.61 10.95 5.26
N THR A 85 1.27 12.00 4.78
CA THR A 85 1.35 12.29 3.34
C THR A 85 2.78 12.51 2.92
N SER A 86 3.09 12.20 1.66
CA SER A 86 4.43 12.41 1.12
C SER A 86 4.42 13.24 -0.14
N ARG A 87 5.50 14.01 -0.31
CA ARG A 87 5.89 14.69 -1.52
C ARG A 87 6.91 13.85 -2.27
N GLU A 88 6.73 13.73 -3.57
CA GLU A 88 7.68 13.08 -4.46
C GLU A 88 8.84 14.01 -4.81
N ASN A 89 10.06 13.46 -4.94
CA ASN A 89 11.21 14.20 -5.46
C ASN A 89 11.18 14.30 -6.99
N ILE A 90 10.15 14.93 -7.52
CA ILE A 90 10.09 15.25 -8.96
C ILE A 90 10.77 16.59 -9.23
N TYR A 91 11.51 16.70 -10.31
CA TYR A 91 12.24 17.92 -10.70
C TYR A 91 13.18 18.47 -9.63
N GLY A 92 13.70 17.61 -8.75
CA GLY A 92 14.57 18.06 -7.66
C GLY A 92 13.86 18.74 -6.51
N ALA A 93 12.57 18.50 -6.35
CA ALA A 93 11.76 19.09 -5.27
C ALA A 93 12.11 18.56 -3.88
N GLY A 94 12.72 17.37 -3.77
CA GLY A 94 13.00 16.69 -2.52
C GLY A 94 11.85 15.78 -2.06
N PHE A 95 12.20 14.72 -1.34
CA PHE A 95 11.24 13.85 -0.68
C PHE A 95 10.91 14.40 0.70
N MET A 96 9.63 14.69 0.94
CA MET A 96 9.16 15.20 2.22
C MET A 96 7.99 14.37 2.73
N VAL A 97 7.91 14.23 4.06
CA VAL A 97 6.79 13.55 4.71
C VAL A 97 6.19 14.44 5.77
N PHE A 98 4.87 14.51 5.79
CA PHE A 98 4.08 15.30 6.71
C PHE A 98 3.08 14.42 7.44
N TYR A 99 2.70 14.81 8.66
CA TYR A 99 1.57 14.21 9.33
C TYR A 99 0.53 15.27 9.71
N TYR A 100 -0.72 14.85 9.75
CA TYR A 100 -1.86 15.65 10.17
C TYR A 100 -2.43 15.05 11.43
N SER A 101 -2.56 15.86 12.48
CA SER A 101 -3.30 15.46 13.66
C SER A 101 -4.80 15.53 13.40
N GLU A 102 -5.58 14.70 14.07
CA GLU A 102 -7.03 14.69 13.90
C GLU A 102 -7.69 16.00 14.38
N ALA A 103 -7.08 16.65 15.38
CA ALA A 103 -7.71 17.75 16.11
C ALA A 103 -7.80 19.06 15.31
N ASP A 104 -6.77 19.42 14.57
CA ASP A 104 -6.65 20.73 13.92
C ASP A 104 -6.43 20.67 12.41
N GLN A 105 -6.08 19.46 11.90
CA GLN A 105 -5.74 19.21 10.49
C GLN A 105 -4.59 20.08 9.98
N GLU A 106 -3.85 20.69 10.89
CA GLU A 106 -2.58 21.28 10.55
C GLU A 106 -1.54 20.20 10.31
N HIS A 107 -0.76 20.38 9.28
CA HIS A 107 0.33 19.46 8.96
C HIS A 107 1.61 19.85 9.69
N LYS A 108 2.37 18.84 10.09
CA LYS A 108 3.72 18.97 10.63
C LYS A 108 4.71 18.22 9.76
N LEU A 109 5.86 18.82 9.53
CA LEU A 109 6.95 18.20 8.78
C LEU A 109 7.62 17.12 9.66
N LEU A 110 7.69 15.89 9.15
CA LEU A 110 8.39 14.78 9.80
C LEU A 110 9.76 14.53 9.18
N LEU A 111 9.85 14.66 7.86
CA LEU A 111 11.06 14.35 7.10
C LEU A 111 11.21 15.33 5.95
N ASP A 112 12.43 15.84 5.77
CA ASP A 112 12.82 16.64 4.61
C ASP A 112 14.17 16.13 4.08
N TYR A 113 14.12 15.38 2.99
CA TYR A 113 15.29 14.92 2.26
C TYR A 113 15.38 15.66 0.94
N THR A 114 16.14 16.75 0.94
CA THR A 114 16.21 17.64 -0.20
C THR A 114 17.13 17.12 -1.33
N ALA A 115 16.89 17.60 -2.55
CA ALA A 115 17.70 17.21 -3.71
C ALA A 115 19.18 17.62 -3.57
N GLY A 116 19.46 18.75 -2.89
CA GLY A 116 20.82 19.21 -2.62
C GLY A 116 21.65 18.24 -1.78
N ASP A 117 21.00 17.37 -1.04
CA ASP A 117 21.62 16.35 -0.19
C ASP A 117 21.72 14.97 -0.88
N GLY A 118 21.54 14.91 -2.19
CA GLY A 118 21.63 13.66 -2.95
C GLY A 118 20.36 12.80 -2.92
N CYS A 119 19.22 13.41 -2.66
CA CYS A 119 17.92 12.72 -2.74
C CYS A 119 17.71 12.15 -4.14
N PRO A 120 17.46 10.84 -4.31
CA PRO A 120 17.23 10.24 -5.61
C PRO A 120 16.01 10.85 -6.32
N GLY A 121 16.10 10.98 -7.64
CA GLY A 121 14.95 11.37 -8.45
C GLY A 121 13.78 10.39 -8.27
N ASP A 122 12.56 10.91 -8.31
CA ASP A 122 11.31 10.16 -8.17
C ASP A 122 11.16 9.39 -6.84
N LEU A 123 12.01 9.65 -5.83
CA LEU A 123 11.83 9.13 -4.49
C LEU A 123 10.53 9.69 -3.87
N GLY A 124 9.73 8.82 -3.28
CA GLY A 124 8.41 9.18 -2.78
C GLY A 124 7.26 8.88 -3.76
N TYR A 125 7.56 8.30 -4.92
CA TYR A 125 6.54 7.77 -5.81
C TYR A 125 5.65 6.75 -5.09
N ASN A 126 6.22 6.00 -4.14
CA ASN A 126 5.48 5.27 -3.14
C ASN A 126 6.08 5.51 -1.75
N MET A 127 5.23 5.38 -0.73
CA MET A 127 5.60 5.62 0.66
C MET A 127 4.82 4.66 1.55
N SER A 128 5.43 4.23 2.65
CA SER A 128 4.72 3.56 3.74
C SER A 128 5.23 3.99 5.11
N VAL A 129 4.46 3.69 6.12
CA VAL A 129 4.75 4.02 7.52
C VAL A 129 4.42 2.81 8.38
N ALA A 130 5.19 2.61 9.44
CA ALA A 130 4.92 1.63 10.49
C ALA A 130 5.21 2.28 11.86
N GLY A 131 4.40 1.99 12.85
CA GLY A 131 4.45 2.60 14.17
C GLY A 131 3.70 3.93 14.25
N ASP A 132 3.67 4.51 15.44
CA ASP A 132 3.14 5.84 15.71
C ASP A 132 4.25 6.88 15.48
N VAL A 133 4.07 7.76 14.48
CA VAL A 133 5.09 8.76 14.12
C VAL A 133 5.27 9.85 15.19
N THR A 134 4.40 9.91 16.19
CA THR A 134 4.46 10.91 17.27
C THR A 134 5.03 10.38 18.58
N SER A 135 5.03 9.04 18.76
CA SER A 135 5.50 8.41 19.99
C SER A 135 6.11 7.03 19.73
N GLY A 136 6.99 6.59 20.61
CA GLY A 136 7.64 5.29 20.49
C GLY A 136 8.51 5.17 19.22
N THR A 137 8.62 3.95 18.73
CA THR A 137 9.39 3.66 17.50
C THR A 137 8.49 3.69 16.28
N ALA A 138 8.92 4.41 15.24
CA ALA A 138 8.25 4.38 13.94
C ALA A 138 9.27 4.33 12.79
N TYR A 139 8.79 3.94 11.62
CA TYR A 139 9.59 3.86 10.39
C TYR A 139 8.84 4.51 9.24
N ILE A 140 9.55 5.31 8.46
CA ILE A 140 9.07 5.87 7.20
C ILE A 140 9.87 5.21 6.07
N TYR A 141 9.20 4.75 5.04
CA TYR A 141 9.79 4.18 3.83
C TYR A 141 9.45 5.03 2.62
N GLY A 142 10.43 5.28 1.79
CA GLY A 142 10.25 5.93 0.48
C GLY A 142 10.83 5.06 -0.62
N THR A 143 10.12 4.98 -1.73
CA THR A 143 10.55 4.22 -2.90
C THR A 143 10.34 5.03 -4.17
N GLY A 144 11.11 4.72 -5.20
CA GLY A 144 11.02 5.31 -6.53
C GLY A 144 11.21 4.26 -7.62
N PRO A 145 10.93 4.60 -8.89
CA PRO A 145 10.96 3.63 -9.98
C PRO A 145 12.35 3.23 -10.49
N ASN A 146 13.42 3.84 -10.01
CA ASN A 146 14.70 3.83 -10.71
C ASN A 146 15.73 2.81 -10.25
N ASP A 147 15.60 2.24 -9.07
CA ASP A 147 16.44 1.13 -8.64
C ASP A 147 15.68 0.21 -7.68
N MET A 148 16.26 -0.95 -7.40
CA MET A 148 15.66 -1.91 -6.46
C MET A 148 16.05 -1.57 -5.02
N THR A 149 16.14 -0.29 -4.69
CA THR A 149 16.49 0.21 -3.36
C THR A 149 15.28 0.87 -2.71
N ILE A 150 15.06 0.52 -1.47
CA ILE A 150 14.07 1.13 -0.60
C ILE A 150 14.83 1.95 0.43
N TYR A 151 14.45 3.19 0.56
CA TYR A 151 15.03 4.13 1.53
C TYR A 151 14.15 4.16 2.76
N TYR A 152 14.75 4.16 3.97
CA TYR A 152 13.95 4.23 5.18
C TYR A 152 14.63 5.00 6.30
N TRP A 153 13.78 5.57 7.14
CA TRP A 153 14.15 6.36 8.31
C TRP A 153 13.47 5.77 9.54
N LYS A 154 14.22 5.72 10.65
CA LYS A 154 13.69 5.39 11.97
C LYS A 154 13.39 6.68 12.71
N LEU A 155 12.24 6.73 13.38
CA LEU A 155 11.85 7.75 14.33
C LEU A 155 11.81 7.14 15.73
N GLN A 156 12.04 7.97 16.72
CA GLN A 156 11.84 7.66 18.13
C GLN A 156 11.16 8.88 18.78
N ASP A 157 10.00 8.66 19.38
CA ASP A 157 9.23 9.70 20.07
C ASP A 157 9.05 10.99 19.24
N GLY A 158 8.65 10.80 17.99
CA GLY A 158 8.37 11.89 17.04
C GLY A 158 9.61 12.55 16.43
N GLN A 159 10.82 12.06 16.72
CA GLN A 159 12.07 12.63 16.22
C GLN A 159 12.80 11.66 15.30
N LEU A 160 13.39 12.18 14.23
CA LEU A 160 14.24 11.37 13.36
C LEU A 160 15.50 10.90 14.10
N VAL A 161 15.69 9.58 14.21
CA VAL A 161 16.94 8.95 14.65
C VAL A 161 17.88 8.81 13.45
N THR A 162 17.35 8.40 12.32
CA THR A 162 18.09 8.37 11.05
C THR A 162 18.14 9.79 10.49
N PRO A 163 19.32 10.37 10.21
CA PRO A 163 19.40 11.70 9.61
C PRO A 163 18.63 11.78 8.28
N ALA A 164 17.93 12.90 8.06
CA ALA A 164 17.08 13.06 6.90
C ALA A 164 17.81 12.82 5.56
N ASN A 165 19.04 13.28 5.43
CA ASN A 165 19.88 13.16 4.24
C ASN A 165 20.80 11.91 4.21
N GLN A 166 20.64 11.00 5.17
CA GLN A 166 21.40 9.74 5.27
C GLN A 166 20.47 8.56 5.54
N PRO A 167 19.50 8.27 4.65
CA PRO A 167 18.56 7.16 4.85
C PRO A 167 19.29 5.82 4.92
N ASN A 168 18.74 4.92 5.71
CA ASN A 168 19.05 3.50 5.59
C ASN A 168 18.54 2.98 4.26
N LYS A 169 19.11 1.89 3.77
CA LYS A 169 18.81 1.30 2.46
C LYS A 169 18.56 -0.20 2.58
N LEU A 170 17.46 -0.65 1.98
CA LEU A 170 17.20 -2.06 1.72
C LEU A 170 17.24 -2.28 0.21
N ARG A 171 17.91 -3.33 -0.23
CA ARG A 171 17.98 -3.67 -1.65
C ARG A 171 17.28 -5.00 -1.90
N TYR A 172 16.22 -5.00 -2.69
CA TYR A 172 15.38 -6.18 -2.93
C TYR A 172 15.67 -6.89 -4.26
N GLY A 173 16.75 -6.54 -4.95
CA GLY A 173 17.19 -7.20 -6.18
C GLY A 173 18.65 -6.95 -6.53
N PRO A 174 19.18 -7.61 -7.57
CA PRO A 174 20.56 -7.49 -7.98
C PRO A 174 20.95 -6.05 -8.33
N ALA A 175 22.19 -5.68 -8.07
CA ALA A 175 22.75 -4.41 -8.51
C ALA A 175 22.67 -4.28 -10.04
N GLY A 176 22.28 -3.11 -10.54
CA GLY A 176 22.14 -2.87 -11.98
C GLY A 176 20.90 -3.48 -12.61
N SER A 177 19.98 -4.02 -11.83
CA SER A 177 18.65 -4.39 -12.34
C SER A 177 17.96 -3.15 -12.84
N SER A 178 17.47 -3.23 -14.07
CA SER A 178 16.77 -2.15 -14.71
C SER A 178 15.38 -1.96 -14.11
N TRP A 179 14.90 -0.81 -14.28
CA TRP A 179 13.65 -0.17 -13.96
C TRP A 179 12.54 -1.03 -13.38
N THR A 180 12.05 -0.67 -12.21
CA THR A 180 10.84 -1.23 -11.62
C THR A 180 9.81 -0.12 -11.47
N ALA A 181 8.55 -0.41 -11.66
CA ALA A 181 7.51 0.44 -11.09
C ALA A 181 7.78 0.56 -9.59
N ALA A 182 7.57 1.75 -9.02
CA ALA A 182 7.89 1.99 -7.62
C ALA A 182 7.30 0.91 -6.71
N PRO A 183 8.11 0.17 -5.96
CA PRO A 183 7.61 -0.89 -5.13
C PRO A 183 6.75 -0.34 -4.00
N ALA A 184 5.70 -1.06 -3.66
CA ALA A 184 5.01 -0.86 -2.41
C ALA A 184 5.66 -1.73 -1.34
N ILE A 185 5.81 -1.18 -0.15
CA ILE A 185 6.41 -1.88 1.00
C ILE A 185 5.54 -1.69 2.24
N GLN A 186 5.48 -2.74 3.05
CA GLN A 186 4.92 -2.69 4.40
C GLN A 186 5.82 -3.49 5.33
N ARG A 187 6.13 -2.94 6.50
CA ARG A 187 6.86 -3.63 7.55
C ARG A 187 5.93 -4.57 8.31
N ALA A 188 6.40 -5.77 8.63
CA ALA A 188 5.57 -6.77 9.32
C ALA A 188 5.43 -6.50 10.84
N SER A 189 6.43 -5.85 11.45
CA SER A 189 6.43 -5.49 12.88
C SER A 189 7.42 -4.35 13.15
N LEU A 190 7.44 -3.82 14.38
CA LEU A 190 8.39 -2.79 14.79
C LEU A 190 9.73 -3.34 15.29
N ALA A 191 9.91 -4.67 15.34
CA ALA A 191 11.19 -5.30 15.71
C ALA A 191 12.28 -4.95 14.68
N ASP A 192 13.51 -4.76 15.12
CA ASP A 192 14.61 -4.35 14.24
C ASP A 192 14.91 -5.40 13.13
N ASP A 193 14.64 -6.68 13.41
CA ASP A 193 14.77 -7.81 12.49
C ASP A 193 13.45 -8.18 11.78
N SER A 194 12.51 -7.24 11.70
CA SER A 194 11.20 -7.47 11.07
C SER A 194 11.31 -7.82 9.61
N ASP A 195 10.50 -8.76 9.18
CA ASP A 195 10.24 -9.02 7.78
C ASP A 195 9.55 -7.82 7.09
N HIS A 196 9.63 -7.79 5.77
CA HIS A 196 9.00 -6.80 4.92
C HIS A 196 8.15 -7.49 3.84
N TYR A 197 6.94 -7.00 3.68
CA TYR A 197 6.09 -7.32 2.54
C TYR A 197 6.40 -6.34 1.42
N ILE A 198 6.73 -6.83 0.23
CA ILE A 198 7.09 -5.97 -0.90
C ILE A 198 6.35 -6.44 -2.15
N SER A 199 5.63 -5.52 -2.77
CA SER A 199 5.06 -5.69 -4.11
C SER A 199 5.85 -4.88 -5.10
N TYR A 200 6.29 -5.49 -6.19
CA TYR A 200 7.08 -4.83 -7.21
C TYR A 200 6.87 -5.45 -8.60
N THR A 201 7.12 -4.66 -9.61
CA THR A 201 7.16 -5.11 -11.00
C THR A 201 8.58 -4.98 -11.52
N LYS A 202 9.18 -6.06 -11.97
CA LYS A 202 10.49 -6.05 -12.57
C LYS A 202 10.37 -5.73 -14.06
N TRP A 203 10.98 -4.65 -14.49
CA TRP A 203 11.17 -4.38 -15.91
C TRP A 203 12.49 -4.98 -16.37
N VAL A 204 12.44 -5.87 -17.34
CA VAL A 204 13.64 -6.40 -18.01
C VAL A 204 13.64 -5.85 -19.44
N ASN A 205 14.76 -5.29 -19.88
CA ASN A 205 14.91 -4.84 -21.24
C ASN A 205 14.66 -6.00 -22.22
N GLY A 206 13.61 -5.87 -23.01
CA GLY A 206 13.13 -6.91 -23.93
C GLY A 206 11.77 -7.44 -23.48
N ASN A 207 10.86 -7.59 -24.42
CA ASN A 207 9.50 -8.10 -24.23
C ASN A 207 9.49 -9.60 -23.90
N SER A 208 10.09 -10.02 -22.80
CA SER A 208 9.83 -11.35 -22.29
C SER A 208 8.60 -11.28 -21.37
N ASP A 209 7.69 -12.23 -21.49
CA ASP A 209 6.49 -12.34 -20.66
C ASP A 209 6.81 -12.33 -19.15
N GLU A 210 8.01 -12.76 -18.78
CA GLU A 210 8.53 -12.70 -17.40
C GLU A 210 8.83 -11.27 -16.90
N ALA A 211 9.13 -10.34 -17.81
CA ALA A 211 9.53 -8.98 -17.45
C ALA A 211 8.40 -8.13 -16.88
N LEU A 212 7.16 -8.45 -17.25
CA LEU A 212 5.98 -7.67 -16.88
C LEU A 212 5.25 -8.23 -15.66
N LYS A 213 5.72 -9.34 -15.10
CA LYS A 213 5.07 -9.96 -13.93
C LYS A 213 5.35 -9.19 -12.67
N SER A 214 4.30 -8.73 -12.03
CA SER A 214 4.37 -8.21 -10.68
C SER A 214 4.57 -9.34 -9.68
N ARG A 215 5.28 -9.03 -8.60
CA ARG A 215 5.58 -9.98 -7.54
C ARG A 215 5.19 -9.40 -6.20
N PHE A 216 4.66 -10.26 -5.35
CA PHE A 216 4.51 -9.99 -3.93
C PHE A 216 5.36 -11.00 -3.16
N ASN A 217 6.23 -10.53 -2.31
CA ASN A 217 7.15 -11.39 -1.55
C ASN A 217 7.24 -10.92 -0.10
N ILE A 218 7.64 -11.84 0.75
CA ILE A 218 8.06 -11.56 2.11
C ILE A 218 9.58 -11.64 2.14
N PHE A 219 10.21 -10.56 2.56
CA PHE A 219 11.68 -10.45 2.66
C PHE A 219 12.09 -10.32 4.11
N THR A 220 13.19 -10.98 4.49
CA THR A 220 13.87 -10.74 5.75
C THR A 220 14.59 -9.39 5.71
N THR A 221 15.13 -8.95 6.84
CA THR A 221 15.97 -7.74 6.89
C THR A 221 17.27 -7.86 6.07
N SER A 222 17.76 -9.09 5.81
CA SER A 222 18.84 -9.35 4.87
C SER A 222 18.38 -9.38 3.41
N MET A 223 17.10 -9.10 3.14
CA MET A 223 16.49 -9.14 1.83
C MET A 223 16.50 -10.53 1.17
N GLU A 224 16.51 -11.56 1.99
CA GLU A 224 16.24 -12.93 1.54
C GLU A 224 14.73 -13.16 1.43
N VAL A 225 14.31 -13.81 0.36
CA VAL A 225 12.91 -14.15 0.15
C VAL A 225 12.53 -15.31 1.04
N THR A 226 11.54 -15.11 1.92
CA THR A 226 11.03 -16.15 2.83
C THR A 226 9.73 -16.79 2.34
N ALA A 227 8.96 -16.08 1.51
CA ALA A 227 7.80 -16.63 0.83
C ALA A 227 7.62 -15.94 -0.52
N LEU A 228 7.33 -16.72 -1.54
CA LEU A 228 7.06 -16.27 -2.89
C LEU A 228 5.57 -16.40 -3.14
N ASN A 229 4.95 -15.39 -3.69
CA ASN A 229 3.73 -15.55 -4.42
C ASN A 229 4.08 -15.98 -5.86
N ALA A 230 4.13 -17.30 -6.10
CA ALA A 230 4.44 -17.86 -7.40
C ALA A 230 3.32 -17.68 -8.41
N ALA A 231 2.09 -17.50 -7.95
CA ALA A 231 1.03 -16.94 -8.77
C ALA A 231 1.37 -15.48 -9.08
N ALA A 232 2.60 -15.28 -9.52
CA ALA A 232 3.08 -14.02 -10.03
C ALA A 232 2.04 -13.57 -11.03
N HIS A 233 1.26 -12.62 -10.59
CA HIS A 233 0.22 -12.05 -11.39
C HIS A 233 0.91 -11.53 -12.63
N GLU A 234 0.38 -11.85 -13.78
CA GLU A 234 0.88 -11.32 -15.05
C GLU A 234 0.79 -9.80 -15.08
N TYR A 235 0.43 -9.15 -13.95
CA TYR A 235 -0.10 -7.80 -13.89
C TYR A 235 0.59 -6.96 -12.82
N ARG A 236 0.44 -5.64 -12.94
CA ARG A 236 1.06 -4.67 -12.04
C ARG A 236 0.32 -4.62 -10.71
N LEU A 237 0.92 -5.16 -9.70
CA LEU A 237 0.48 -5.00 -8.31
C LEU A 237 1.07 -3.71 -7.76
N LEU A 238 0.26 -2.70 -7.58
CA LEU A 238 0.78 -1.38 -7.24
C LEU A 238 0.43 -0.95 -5.83
N GLY A 239 -0.69 -1.40 -5.30
CA GLY A 239 -1.11 -1.13 -3.94
C GLY A 239 -1.52 -2.40 -3.25
N PHE A 240 -1.10 -2.54 -2.01
CA PHE A 240 -1.53 -3.61 -1.14
C PHE A 240 -1.57 -3.14 0.31
N ASN A 241 -2.26 -3.92 1.14
CA ASN A 241 -2.24 -3.79 2.58
C ASN A 241 -2.25 -5.17 3.22
N VAL A 242 -1.34 -5.42 4.14
CA VAL A 242 -1.35 -6.62 5.00
C VAL A 242 -1.94 -6.24 6.34
N PHE A 243 -2.95 -6.97 6.77
CA PHE A 243 -3.65 -6.70 8.03
C PHE A 243 -3.97 -7.98 8.77
N LYS A 244 -4.23 -7.86 10.07
CA LYS A 244 -4.57 -9.00 10.94
C LYS A 244 -6.00 -8.90 11.44
N VAL A 245 -6.68 -10.03 11.42
CA VAL A 245 -7.97 -10.22 12.08
C VAL A 245 -7.80 -11.38 13.03
N GLU A 246 -7.84 -11.12 14.33
CA GLU A 246 -7.49 -12.08 15.37
C GLU A 246 -6.09 -12.68 15.16
N ASN A 247 -5.99 -13.97 14.85
CA ASN A 247 -4.73 -14.67 14.61
C ASN A 247 -4.42 -14.86 13.13
N ASP A 248 -5.35 -14.52 12.26
CA ASP A 248 -5.21 -14.70 10.82
C ASP A 248 -4.62 -13.43 10.18
N THR A 249 -3.74 -13.61 9.20
CA THR A 249 -3.09 -12.54 8.45
C THR A 249 -3.61 -12.54 7.02
N TYR A 250 -4.05 -11.39 6.56
CA TYR A 250 -4.62 -11.20 5.24
C TYR A 250 -3.81 -10.21 4.41
N LEU A 251 -3.77 -10.45 3.11
CA LEU A 251 -3.25 -9.55 2.10
C LEU A 251 -4.40 -9.07 1.23
N ALA A 252 -4.69 -7.78 1.25
CA ALA A 252 -5.54 -7.14 0.27
C ALA A 252 -4.68 -6.47 -0.79
N LEU A 253 -4.96 -6.70 -2.06
CA LEU A 253 -4.22 -6.07 -3.14
C LEU A 253 -5.10 -5.64 -4.31
N ASN A 254 -4.62 -4.59 -4.96
CA ASN A 254 -5.17 -4.07 -6.20
C ASN A 254 -4.51 -4.81 -7.36
N ASP A 255 -5.28 -5.69 -8.02
CA ASP A 255 -4.85 -6.40 -9.22
C ASP A 255 -5.40 -5.69 -10.46
N GLN A 256 -4.53 -5.13 -11.26
CA GLN A 256 -4.93 -4.29 -12.40
C GLN A 256 -5.15 -5.05 -13.72
N GLY A 257 -5.16 -6.37 -13.70
CA GLY A 257 -5.44 -7.18 -14.88
C GLY A 257 -4.36 -7.10 -15.99
N ALA A 258 -4.45 -8.02 -16.96
CA ALA A 258 -3.41 -8.29 -17.96
C ALA A 258 -3.16 -7.15 -18.94
N ASP A 259 -4.16 -6.45 -19.31
CA ASP A 259 -4.07 -5.51 -20.42
C ASP A 259 -4.10 -4.05 -19.92
N GLN A 260 -2.96 -3.63 -19.42
CA GLN A 260 -2.76 -2.24 -19.02
C GLN A 260 -2.96 -1.23 -20.14
N TRP A 261 -2.89 -1.66 -21.40
CA TRP A 261 -3.04 -0.82 -22.58
C TRP A 261 -4.45 -0.85 -23.15
N ALA A 262 -5.19 -1.94 -22.94
CA ALA A 262 -6.55 -2.13 -23.48
C ALA A 262 -7.69 -1.78 -22.51
N GLY A 263 -7.39 -1.19 -21.35
CA GLY A 263 -8.45 -0.74 -20.44
C GLY A 263 -8.96 -1.81 -19.48
N GLY A 264 -8.10 -2.71 -19.05
CA GLY A 264 -8.41 -3.66 -17.97
C GLY A 264 -8.78 -2.95 -16.68
N GLY A 265 -9.88 -3.34 -16.06
CA GLY A 265 -10.31 -2.79 -14.77
C GLY A 265 -9.46 -3.31 -13.62
N ALA A 266 -9.51 -2.62 -12.48
CA ALA A 266 -8.90 -3.09 -11.25
C ALA A 266 -9.80 -4.09 -10.53
N THR A 267 -9.20 -5.10 -9.92
CA THR A 267 -9.86 -6.12 -9.12
C THR A 267 -9.25 -6.11 -7.72
N LEU A 268 -10.08 -6.02 -6.70
CA LEU A 268 -9.64 -6.27 -5.33
C LEU A 268 -9.56 -7.77 -5.12
N LYS A 269 -8.38 -8.25 -4.72
CA LYS A 269 -8.18 -9.62 -4.25
C LYS A 269 -7.77 -9.60 -2.79
N VAL A 270 -8.31 -10.56 -2.01
CA VAL A 270 -7.92 -10.77 -0.62
C VAL A 270 -7.45 -12.21 -0.46
N PHE A 271 -6.26 -12.36 0.10
CA PHE A 271 -5.63 -13.65 0.34
C PHE A 271 -5.45 -13.89 1.84
N ASP A 272 -5.70 -15.12 2.27
CA ASP A 272 -5.30 -15.59 3.60
C ASP A 272 -3.84 -16.04 3.56
N ILE A 273 -2.94 -15.22 4.07
CA ILE A 273 -1.50 -15.48 4.13
C ILE A 273 -1.04 -15.94 5.51
N THR A 274 -1.94 -16.36 6.37
CA THR A 274 -1.62 -16.93 7.70
C THR A 274 -0.68 -18.14 7.55
N ASN A 275 -0.93 -18.96 6.54
CA ASN A 275 0.01 -20.00 6.11
C ASN A 275 0.71 -19.57 4.82
N THR A 276 1.94 -19.09 4.94
CA THR A 276 2.73 -18.58 3.82
C THR A 276 3.06 -19.63 2.76
N SER A 277 2.99 -20.93 3.07
CA SER A 277 3.20 -21.98 2.06
C SER A 277 2.12 -21.98 0.95
N LYS A 278 0.95 -21.41 1.23
CA LYS A 278 -0.10 -21.24 0.22
C LYS A 278 0.19 -20.13 -0.79
N MET A 279 1.15 -19.27 -0.51
CA MET A 279 1.52 -18.16 -1.41
C MET A 279 2.09 -18.64 -2.74
N GLU A 280 2.44 -19.91 -2.87
CA GLU A 280 2.89 -20.52 -4.11
C GLU A 280 1.74 -21.02 -5.01
N LEU A 281 0.49 -21.06 -4.50
CA LEU A 281 -0.64 -21.55 -5.26
C LEU A 281 -1.07 -20.57 -6.36
N GLY A 282 -1.26 -21.09 -7.55
CA GLY A 282 -1.87 -20.40 -8.68
C GLY A 282 -3.40 -20.63 -8.77
N PRO A 283 -4.10 -19.88 -9.62
CA PRO A 283 -5.55 -19.99 -9.78
C PRO A 283 -6.06 -21.39 -10.16
N ASP A 284 -5.22 -22.18 -10.81
CA ASP A 284 -5.54 -23.53 -11.26
C ASP A 284 -5.11 -24.62 -10.26
N ASP A 285 -4.47 -24.25 -9.15
CA ASP A 285 -4.00 -25.19 -8.15
C ASP A 285 -5.10 -25.57 -7.17
N ASP A 286 -5.06 -26.82 -6.71
CA ASP A 286 -5.96 -27.32 -5.67
C ASP A 286 -5.73 -26.53 -4.35
N GLY A 287 -6.80 -26.04 -3.74
CA GLY A 287 -6.73 -25.21 -2.53
C GLY A 287 -6.51 -23.71 -2.77
N TYR A 288 -6.40 -23.24 -4.02
CA TYR A 288 -6.31 -21.80 -4.29
C TYR A 288 -7.51 -21.03 -3.75
N GLY A 289 -8.72 -21.58 -3.80
CA GLY A 289 -9.91 -20.94 -3.25
C GLY A 289 -9.89 -20.74 -1.73
N ASP A 290 -9.11 -21.55 -0.99
CA ASP A 290 -8.88 -21.37 0.45
C ASP A 290 -7.80 -20.30 0.71
N PHE A 291 -6.98 -20.00 -0.27
CA PHE A 291 -5.94 -18.98 -0.22
C PHE A 291 -6.46 -17.63 -0.71
N CYS A 292 -7.06 -17.58 -1.91
CA CYS A 292 -7.74 -16.39 -2.42
C CYS A 292 -9.18 -16.37 -1.92
N VAL A 293 -9.41 -15.77 -0.76
CA VAL A 293 -10.69 -15.79 -0.04
C VAL A 293 -11.72 -14.83 -0.60
N PHE A 294 -11.29 -13.88 -1.44
CA PHE A 294 -12.18 -12.95 -2.11
C PHE A 294 -11.57 -12.39 -3.40
N THR A 295 -12.41 -12.26 -4.40
CA THR A 295 -12.12 -11.51 -5.64
C THR A 295 -13.34 -10.68 -5.97
N SER A 296 -13.17 -9.36 -6.10
CA SER A 296 -14.26 -8.48 -6.53
C SER A 296 -14.56 -8.70 -8.01
N ASP A 297 -15.76 -8.31 -8.43
CA ASP A 297 -16.01 -8.09 -9.84
C ASP A 297 -15.00 -7.06 -10.39
N MET A 298 -14.56 -7.26 -11.63
CA MET A 298 -13.71 -6.30 -12.30
C MET A 298 -14.45 -4.97 -12.38
N SER A 299 -13.89 -3.92 -11.81
CA SER A 299 -14.45 -2.59 -11.98
C SER A 299 -14.31 -2.21 -13.46
N ALA A 300 -15.39 -1.73 -14.06
CA ALA A 300 -15.36 -1.18 -15.42
C ALA A 300 -14.52 0.12 -15.53
N TRP A 301 -13.84 0.49 -14.47
CA TRP A 301 -13.15 1.75 -14.28
C TRP A 301 -11.74 1.66 -14.84
N GLY A 302 -11.63 2.24 -15.94
CA GLY A 302 -10.56 2.74 -16.76
C GLY A 302 -9.11 2.46 -16.36
N GLN A 303 -8.30 2.50 -17.37
CA GLN A 303 -6.86 2.37 -17.35
C GLN A 303 -6.24 3.09 -16.15
N ASN A 304 -5.69 2.35 -15.21
CA ASN A 304 -4.71 2.89 -14.31
C ASN A 304 -3.35 2.89 -15.02
N TYR A 305 -2.99 4.04 -15.56
CA TYR A 305 -1.64 4.24 -16.04
C TYR A 305 -0.69 4.24 -14.85
N PHE A 306 0.29 3.33 -14.85
CA PHE A 306 1.47 3.40 -13.99
C PHE A 306 1.22 3.64 -12.49
N SER A 307 1.22 2.62 -11.67
CA SER A 307 1.55 2.64 -10.24
C SER A 307 0.65 3.46 -9.30
N TRP A 308 -0.54 3.87 -9.66
CA TRP A 308 -1.34 4.76 -8.82
C TRP A 308 -2.48 4.08 -8.07
N GLY A 309 -2.68 2.79 -8.30
CA GLY A 309 -3.60 2.01 -7.49
C GLY A 309 -3.12 1.89 -6.05
N ASP A 310 -4.02 1.98 -5.11
CA ASP A 310 -3.72 1.87 -3.70
C ASP A 310 -4.78 1.04 -2.98
N VAL A 311 -4.46 0.60 -1.76
CA VAL A 311 -5.38 -0.13 -0.90
C VAL A 311 -5.25 0.41 0.52
N ALA A 312 -6.37 0.82 1.10
CA ALA A 312 -6.45 1.17 2.50
C ALA A 312 -7.37 0.20 3.24
N VAL A 313 -7.01 -0.17 4.47
CA VAL A 313 -7.77 -1.09 5.31
C VAL A 313 -8.08 -0.44 6.64
N TYR A 314 -9.35 -0.52 7.03
CA TYR A 314 -9.83 -0.11 8.34
C TYR A 314 -10.49 -1.28 9.06
N LYS A 315 -10.16 -1.46 10.31
CA LYS A 315 -10.72 -2.50 11.16
C LYS A 315 -11.47 -1.89 12.34
N GLU A 316 -12.75 -2.19 12.44
CA GLU A 316 -13.63 -1.73 13.52
C GLU A 316 -14.03 -2.91 14.39
N ALA A 317 -13.83 -2.80 15.69
CA ALA A 317 -14.28 -3.82 16.64
C ALA A 317 -15.80 -3.79 16.78
N THR A 318 -16.43 -4.95 16.75
CA THR A 318 -17.86 -5.14 16.99
C THR A 318 -18.09 -6.00 18.23
N SER A 319 -19.32 -6.18 18.63
CA SER A 319 -19.68 -7.04 19.76
C SER A 319 -19.40 -8.54 19.52
N THR A 320 -19.18 -8.94 18.27
CA THR A 320 -19.03 -10.35 17.86
C THR A 320 -17.74 -10.63 17.06
N GLY A 321 -16.85 -9.65 16.92
CA GLY A 321 -15.62 -9.75 16.15
C GLY A 321 -15.20 -8.42 15.57
N TYR A 322 -14.95 -8.38 14.26
CA TYR A 322 -14.51 -7.18 13.56
C TYR A 322 -15.24 -7.00 12.24
N ASP A 323 -15.58 -5.76 11.92
CA ASP A 323 -15.86 -5.33 10.56
C ASP A 323 -14.57 -4.81 9.94
N VAL A 324 -14.25 -5.27 8.74
CA VAL A 324 -13.05 -4.85 7.99
C VAL A 324 -13.50 -4.18 6.70
N TYR A 325 -13.16 -2.91 6.56
CA TYR A 325 -13.43 -2.13 5.35
C TYR A 325 -12.15 -2.08 4.53
N ILE A 326 -12.24 -2.52 3.28
CA ILE A 326 -11.12 -2.49 2.32
C ILE A 326 -11.51 -1.52 1.22
N CYS A 327 -10.71 -0.48 1.04
CA CYS A 327 -10.88 0.56 0.04
C CYS A 327 -9.84 0.39 -1.08
N LEU A 328 -10.31 0.52 -2.33
CA LEU A 328 -9.49 0.38 -3.53
C LEU A 328 -9.55 1.67 -4.35
#